data_4a607cf42c34481fde38ea33d71ff744
#
_entry.id   4a607cf42c34481fde38ea33d71ff744
#
_cell.length_a   1.000
_cell.length_b   1.000
_cell.length_c   1.000
_cell.angle_alpha   90.00
_cell.angle_beta   90.00
_cell.angle_gamma   90.00
#
_symmetry.space_group_name_H-M   'P 1'
#
loop_
_entity.id
_entity.type
_entity.pdbx_description
1 polymer ?
#
loop_
_entity_poly.entity_id
_entity_poly.type
_entity_poly.pdbx_seq_one_letter_code
_entity_poly.pdbx_strand_id
1 'polypeptide(L)'
;MRHLLTATATALLALTSAPALAGEIWVTNEKSDTVSVIDADTLEVIAEYPTGERPRGITFSKDFSRLYICASDSDTVQVMDPNSGEILYDLPSGEDPEQFVLHPNDRHLYIANEDDAITTVVDTETREVLAQIRVGIEPEGMAVSPDGAVAITTSETTNMAHWIDTTTYEVFANTLVDARPRHAEFVKQGGELWVSAEIGGTISVFDAATQAEKAKISFDIQGIHPDKVQPVGFKLTPDEKTAFVALGPSNHVAVVDAETYEVLDYLLVGRRVWHMAFSPDNTKLFTTNGVSGDVTVIDVAERKPVKTIKVGRFPWGAAARP
;
A
#
# COMPACT_ATOMS: atom_id res chain seq x y z
N MET A 1 64.80 36.12 32.83
CA MET A 1 63.34 36.11 32.54
C MET A 1 63.13 35.20 31.33
N ARG A 2 62.61 34.04 31.54
CA ARG A 2 62.26 33.05 30.45
C ARG A 2 60.76 33.06 30.30
N HIS A 3 60.27 33.49 29.12
CA HIS A 3 58.86 33.42 28.78
C HIS A 3 58.53 32.01 28.25
N LEU A 4 57.68 31.29 28.96
CA LEU A 4 57.04 30.07 28.48
C LEU A 4 55.86 30.49 27.61
N LEU A 5 55.90 30.09 26.34
CA LEU A 5 54.74 30.12 25.43
C LEU A 5 53.99 28.78 25.55
N THR A 6 52.81 28.84 26.09
CA THR A 6 51.85 27.73 26.12
C THR A 6 51.07 27.71 24.82
N ALA A 7 51.30 26.68 24.01
CA ALA A 7 50.52 26.43 22.81
C ALA A 7 49.26 25.61 23.17
N THR A 8 48.08 26.21 22.99
CA THR A 8 46.77 25.56 23.14
C THR A 8 46.44 24.86 21.85
N ALA A 9 46.44 23.54 21.85
CA ALA A 9 46.00 22.73 20.73
C ALA A 9 44.46 22.60 20.78
N THR A 10 43.74 23.22 19.84
CA THR A 10 42.31 23.04 19.66
C THR A 10 42.07 21.76 18.82
N ALA A 11 41.58 20.72 19.44
CA ALA A 11 41.14 19.50 18.77
C ALA A 11 39.79 19.75 18.10
N LEU A 12 39.79 19.77 16.75
CA LEU A 12 38.57 19.74 15.96
C LEU A 12 37.97 18.31 16.05
N LEU A 13 36.89 18.10 16.79
CA LEU A 13 36.09 16.90 16.70
C LEU A 13 35.34 16.95 15.34
N ALA A 14 35.75 16.16 14.38
CA ALA A 14 34.96 15.84 13.20
C ALA A 14 33.79 14.95 13.65
N LEU A 15 32.58 15.50 13.73
CA LEU A 15 31.36 14.71 13.82
C LEU A 15 31.18 14.00 12.47
N THR A 16 31.57 12.73 12.41
CA THR A 16 31.14 11.84 11.33
C THR A 16 29.66 11.53 11.57
N SER A 17 28.79 12.22 10.83
CA SER A 17 27.40 11.75 10.72
C SER A 17 27.46 10.32 10.16
N ALA A 18 26.96 9.35 10.91
CA ALA A 18 26.64 8.03 10.32
C ALA A 18 25.73 8.30 9.11
N PRO A 19 25.93 7.63 7.97
CA PRO A 19 24.98 7.71 6.89
C PRO A 19 23.62 7.33 7.49
N ALA A 20 22.61 8.19 7.36
CA ALA A 20 21.24 7.81 7.56
C ALA A 20 21.03 6.60 6.62
N LEU A 21 20.49 5.50 7.13
CA LEU A 21 20.06 4.40 6.27
C LEU A 21 19.12 5.01 5.25
N ALA A 22 19.52 4.93 3.98
CA ALA A 22 18.66 5.38 2.90
C ALA A 22 17.37 4.56 2.98
N GLY A 23 16.22 5.25 2.97
CA GLY A 23 14.95 4.56 2.97
C GLY A 23 14.79 3.73 1.70
N GLU A 24 14.10 2.63 1.77
CA GLU A 24 13.88 1.70 0.66
C GLU A 24 12.41 1.67 0.26
N ILE A 25 12.15 1.52 -1.04
CA ILE A 25 10.83 1.20 -1.58
C ILE A 25 10.90 -0.17 -2.25
N TRP A 26 10.10 -1.07 -1.74
CA TRP A 26 9.98 -2.44 -2.24
C TRP A 26 8.75 -2.55 -3.13
N VAL A 27 8.91 -3.09 -4.34
CA VAL A 27 7.89 -3.12 -5.39
C VAL A 27 7.74 -4.54 -5.92
N THR A 28 6.55 -5.11 -5.80
CA THR A 28 6.22 -6.42 -6.40
C THR A 28 6.05 -6.31 -7.91
N ASN A 29 6.62 -7.24 -8.66
CA ASN A 29 6.58 -7.30 -10.13
C ASN A 29 5.79 -8.54 -10.57
N GLU A 30 4.50 -8.39 -10.77
CA GLU A 30 3.51 -9.44 -10.96
C GLU A 30 3.87 -10.46 -12.05
N LYS A 31 4.47 -10.02 -13.16
CA LYS A 31 4.81 -10.88 -14.31
C LYS A 31 6.31 -11.18 -14.44
N SER A 32 7.09 -10.83 -13.43
CA SER A 32 8.50 -11.19 -13.31
C SER A 32 8.75 -12.16 -12.16
N ASP A 33 7.75 -12.36 -11.28
CA ASP A 33 7.86 -13.17 -10.07
C ASP A 33 9.04 -12.71 -9.19
N THR A 34 9.16 -11.38 -9.04
CA THR A 34 10.22 -10.73 -8.29
C THR A 34 9.70 -9.57 -7.46
N VAL A 35 10.52 -9.11 -6.52
CA VAL A 35 10.40 -7.82 -5.86
C VAL A 35 11.63 -6.99 -6.16
N SER A 36 11.46 -5.75 -6.64
CA SER A 36 12.53 -4.77 -6.83
C SER A 36 12.65 -3.87 -5.62
N VAL A 37 13.89 -3.55 -5.23
CA VAL A 37 14.19 -2.62 -4.14
C VAL A 37 14.80 -1.35 -4.71
N ILE A 38 14.19 -0.22 -4.41
CA ILE A 38 14.60 1.12 -4.85
C ILE A 38 15.13 1.87 -3.63
N ASP A 39 16.33 2.43 -3.73
CA ASP A 39 16.84 3.41 -2.77
C ASP A 39 16.08 4.73 -2.94
N ALA A 40 15.42 5.19 -1.86
CA ALA A 40 14.52 6.35 -1.90
C ALA A 40 15.24 7.70 -2.04
N ASP A 41 16.56 7.75 -1.81
CA ASP A 41 17.38 8.95 -1.93
C ASP A 41 18.01 9.07 -3.32
N THR A 42 18.69 8.00 -3.76
CA THR A 42 19.36 7.97 -5.09
C THR A 42 18.38 7.73 -6.23
N LEU A 43 17.21 7.17 -5.92
CA LEU A 43 16.17 6.79 -6.88
C LEU A 43 16.67 5.77 -7.91
N GLU A 44 17.43 4.79 -7.44
CA GLU A 44 17.98 3.70 -8.24
C GLU A 44 17.53 2.36 -7.69
N VAL A 45 17.35 1.37 -8.58
CA VAL A 45 17.13 -0.01 -8.16
C VAL A 45 18.44 -0.57 -7.61
N ILE A 46 18.44 -0.98 -6.34
CA ILE A 46 19.62 -1.49 -5.64
C ILE A 46 19.63 -3.02 -5.48
N ALA A 47 18.44 -3.65 -5.58
CA ALA A 47 18.32 -5.10 -5.53
C ALA A 47 17.05 -5.57 -6.27
N GLU A 48 17.05 -6.85 -6.66
CA GLU A 48 15.87 -7.57 -7.11
C GLU A 48 15.94 -8.99 -6.56
N TYR A 49 14.85 -9.45 -5.94
CA TYR A 49 14.78 -10.77 -5.31
C TYR A 49 13.64 -11.60 -5.92
N PRO A 50 13.83 -12.91 -6.11
CA PRO A 50 12.78 -13.80 -6.58
C PRO A 50 11.70 -13.98 -5.51
N THR A 51 10.46 -14.19 -5.96
CA THR A 51 9.29 -14.52 -5.13
C THR A 51 8.58 -15.75 -5.69
N GLY A 52 7.48 -16.15 -5.08
CA GLY A 52 6.50 -17.04 -5.71
C GLY A 52 5.82 -16.37 -6.90
N GLU A 53 4.95 -17.12 -7.58
CA GLU A 53 4.29 -16.69 -8.81
C GLU A 53 3.26 -15.58 -8.54
N ARG A 54 3.21 -14.58 -9.42
CA ARG A 54 2.28 -13.44 -9.39
C ARG A 54 2.29 -12.67 -8.05
N PRO A 55 3.43 -12.07 -7.64
CA PRO A 55 3.47 -11.32 -6.39
C PRO A 55 2.66 -10.01 -6.48
N ARG A 56 1.75 -9.78 -5.50
CA ARG A 56 0.86 -8.62 -5.43
C ARG A 56 0.96 -7.85 -4.12
N GLY A 57 0.08 -8.12 -3.16
CA GLY A 57 0.09 -7.47 -1.86
C GLY A 57 1.44 -7.56 -1.16
N ILE A 58 1.92 -6.46 -0.57
CA ILE A 58 3.22 -6.37 0.09
C ILE A 58 3.14 -5.47 1.32
N THR A 59 3.66 -5.93 2.46
CA THR A 59 3.79 -5.12 3.67
C THR A 59 4.91 -5.62 4.58
N PHE A 60 5.44 -4.72 5.41
CA PHE A 60 6.43 -5.07 6.44
C PHE A 60 5.77 -5.33 7.79
N SER A 61 6.43 -6.14 8.64
CA SER A 61 6.20 -6.10 10.09
C SER A 61 6.59 -4.72 10.64
N LYS A 62 6.05 -4.34 11.79
CA LYS A 62 6.31 -3.02 12.40
C LYS A 62 7.78 -2.76 12.72
N ASP A 63 8.52 -3.81 13.03
CA ASP A 63 9.95 -3.76 13.31
C ASP A 63 10.82 -3.91 12.05
N PHE A 64 10.20 -4.03 10.87
CA PHE A 64 10.85 -4.26 9.58
C PHE A 64 11.73 -5.51 9.51
N SER A 65 11.53 -6.48 10.40
CA SER A 65 12.28 -7.73 10.41
C SER A 65 11.72 -8.78 9.44
N ARG A 66 10.50 -8.58 8.95
CA ARG A 66 9.79 -9.46 8.01
C ARG A 66 9.13 -8.64 6.92
N LEU A 67 9.13 -9.19 5.73
CA LEU A 67 8.34 -8.71 4.59
C LEU A 67 7.35 -9.80 4.21
N TYR A 68 6.07 -9.45 4.15
CA TYR A 68 4.99 -10.32 3.70
C TYR A 68 4.65 -10.00 2.26
N ILE A 69 4.47 -11.02 1.42
CA ILE A 69 4.16 -10.88 -0.02
C ILE A 69 3.07 -11.90 -0.38
N CYS A 70 1.94 -11.45 -0.94
CA CYS A 70 1.02 -12.37 -1.62
C CYS A 70 1.69 -12.94 -2.86
N ALA A 71 1.80 -14.25 -2.97
CA ALA A 71 2.20 -14.98 -4.16
C ALA A 71 0.93 -15.65 -4.70
N SER A 72 0.16 -14.90 -5.50
CA SER A 72 -1.25 -15.18 -5.79
C SER A 72 -1.43 -16.50 -6.54
N ASP A 73 -0.66 -16.73 -7.63
CA ASP A 73 -0.72 -17.99 -8.38
C ASP A 73 -0.04 -19.18 -7.65
N SER A 74 0.58 -18.93 -6.48
CA SER A 74 1.16 -19.95 -5.58
C SER A 74 0.27 -20.25 -4.36
N ASP A 75 -0.91 -19.62 -4.23
CA ASP A 75 -1.87 -19.78 -3.14
C ASP A 75 -1.27 -19.61 -1.74
N THR A 76 -0.33 -18.67 -1.57
CA THR A 76 0.38 -18.48 -0.31
C THR A 76 0.75 -17.02 -0.05
N VAL A 77 1.02 -16.70 1.22
CA VAL A 77 1.71 -15.46 1.59
C VAL A 77 3.13 -15.82 2.01
N GLN A 78 4.10 -15.37 1.23
CA GLN A 78 5.52 -15.57 1.52
C GLN A 78 6.02 -14.61 2.58
N VAL A 79 6.90 -15.10 3.45
CA VAL A 79 7.61 -14.29 4.45
C VAL A 79 9.08 -14.26 4.09
N MET A 80 9.58 -13.06 3.78
CA MET A 80 10.95 -12.80 3.36
C MET A 80 11.74 -12.08 4.45
N ASP A 81 13.03 -12.41 4.60
CA ASP A 81 13.97 -11.54 5.33
C ASP A 81 14.40 -10.38 4.43
N PRO A 82 14.02 -9.15 4.75
CA PRO A 82 14.31 -8.00 3.89
C PRO A 82 15.80 -7.60 3.86
N ASN A 83 16.64 -8.15 4.74
CA ASN A 83 18.08 -7.87 4.73
C ASN A 83 18.84 -8.78 3.75
N SER A 84 18.35 -9.97 3.51
CA SER A 84 18.98 -10.96 2.62
C SER A 84 18.19 -11.22 1.34
N GLY A 85 16.87 -10.92 1.32
CA GLY A 85 15.95 -11.32 0.27
C GLY A 85 15.62 -12.82 0.26
N GLU A 86 15.95 -13.54 1.34
CA GLU A 86 15.66 -14.97 1.49
C GLU A 86 14.19 -15.18 1.90
N ILE A 87 13.49 -16.09 1.21
CA ILE A 87 12.18 -16.56 1.66
C ILE A 87 12.38 -17.48 2.86
N LEU A 88 11.87 -17.08 4.00
CA LEU A 88 12.02 -17.80 5.26
C LEU A 88 11.02 -18.95 5.39
N TYR A 89 9.78 -18.71 4.99
CA TYR A 89 8.68 -19.66 5.01
C TYR A 89 7.44 -19.06 4.33
N ASP A 90 6.45 -19.91 4.10
CA ASP A 90 5.14 -19.54 3.63
C ASP A 90 4.13 -19.59 4.78
N LEU A 91 3.18 -18.65 4.75
CA LEU A 91 1.99 -18.68 5.59
C LEU A 91 0.83 -19.30 4.81
N PRO A 92 -0.02 -20.08 5.46
CA PRO A 92 -1.20 -20.63 4.80
C PRO A 92 -2.13 -19.51 4.35
N SER A 93 -2.75 -19.70 3.18
CA SER A 93 -3.78 -18.83 2.62
C SER A 93 -4.91 -19.67 2.06
N GLY A 94 -5.98 -19.06 1.56
CA GLY A 94 -6.88 -19.66 0.60
C GLY A 94 -6.35 -19.48 -0.82
N GLU A 95 -7.16 -19.84 -1.81
CA GLU A 95 -6.80 -19.71 -3.23
C GLU A 95 -6.73 -18.22 -3.63
N ASP A 96 -5.77 -17.88 -4.49
CA ASP A 96 -5.52 -16.55 -5.06
C ASP A 96 -5.52 -15.41 -4.03
N PRO A 97 -4.50 -15.33 -3.12
CA PRO A 97 -4.36 -14.21 -2.20
C PRO A 97 -3.97 -12.93 -2.94
N GLU A 98 -4.84 -11.92 -2.93
CA GLU A 98 -4.64 -10.67 -3.66
C GLU A 98 -4.00 -9.57 -2.80
N GLN A 99 -4.68 -9.18 -1.75
CA GLN A 99 -4.20 -8.24 -0.77
C GLN A 99 -4.34 -8.79 0.65
N PHE A 100 -3.64 -8.16 1.54
CA PHE A 100 -3.75 -8.42 2.96
C PHE A 100 -3.54 -7.14 3.77
N VAL A 101 -3.90 -7.20 5.03
CA VAL A 101 -3.56 -6.15 6.01
C VAL A 101 -3.04 -6.80 7.29
N LEU A 102 -1.93 -6.26 7.80
CA LEU A 102 -1.41 -6.65 9.10
C LEU A 102 -2.15 -5.89 10.19
N HIS A 103 -2.72 -6.64 11.13
CA HIS A 103 -3.42 -6.07 12.27
C HIS A 103 -2.47 -5.22 13.15
N PRO A 104 -2.96 -4.17 13.85
CA PRO A 104 -2.14 -3.35 14.74
C PRO A 104 -1.41 -4.10 15.87
N ASN A 105 -1.76 -5.36 16.17
CA ASN A 105 -0.99 -6.21 17.08
C ASN A 105 0.30 -6.78 16.49
N ASP A 106 0.58 -6.51 15.19
CA ASP A 106 1.74 -7.00 14.44
C ASP A 106 1.85 -8.53 14.34
N ARG A 107 0.73 -9.23 14.48
CA ARG A 107 0.70 -10.69 14.56
C ARG A 107 -0.37 -11.32 13.66
N HIS A 108 -1.58 -10.75 13.62
CA HIS A 108 -2.64 -11.29 12.80
C HIS A 108 -2.63 -10.67 11.40
N LEU A 109 -2.61 -11.51 10.38
CA LEU A 109 -2.67 -11.10 8.99
C LEU A 109 -4.04 -11.49 8.42
N TYR A 110 -4.77 -10.52 7.88
CA TYR A 110 -6.05 -10.71 7.22
C TYR A 110 -5.83 -10.69 5.72
N ILE A 111 -6.19 -11.76 5.02
CA ILE A 111 -5.85 -12.02 3.63
C ILE A 111 -7.15 -12.16 2.82
N ALA A 112 -7.29 -11.40 1.73
CA ALA A 112 -8.37 -11.56 0.76
C ALA A 112 -8.01 -12.68 -0.22
N ASN A 113 -8.87 -13.70 -0.31
CA ASN A 113 -8.70 -14.85 -1.18
C ASN A 113 -9.76 -14.79 -2.30
N GLU A 114 -9.34 -14.38 -3.50
CA GLU A 114 -10.23 -14.00 -4.60
C GLU A 114 -11.12 -15.18 -5.04
N ASP A 115 -10.52 -16.35 -5.29
CA ASP A 115 -11.21 -17.50 -5.84
C ASP A 115 -12.08 -18.25 -4.82
N ASP A 116 -11.75 -18.14 -3.52
CA ASP A 116 -12.49 -18.82 -2.44
C ASP A 116 -13.68 -18.01 -1.88
N ALA A 117 -13.79 -16.72 -2.21
CA ALA A 117 -14.76 -15.78 -1.62
C ALA A 117 -14.70 -15.74 -0.08
N ILE A 118 -13.46 -15.75 0.46
CA ILE A 118 -13.20 -15.69 1.91
C ILE A 118 -12.14 -14.64 2.25
N THR A 119 -12.14 -14.25 3.52
CA THR A 119 -10.99 -13.62 4.18
C THR A 119 -10.37 -14.64 5.13
N THR A 120 -9.10 -14.99 4.90
CA THR A 120 -8.33 -15.85 5.81
C THR A 120 -7.62 -15.01 6.85
N VAL A 121 -7.70 -15.39 8.12
CA VAL A 121 -6.94 -14.76 9.22
C VAL A 121 -5.88 -15.73 9.70
N VAL A 122 -4.62 -15.29 9.67
CA VAL A 122 -3.47 -16.12 10.04
C VAL A 122 -2.69 -15.46 11.18
N ASP A 123 -2.27 -16.26 12.13
CA ASP A 123 -1.27 -15.87 13.13
C ASP A 123 0.14 -16.02 12.51
N THR A 124 0.85 -14.92 12.34
CA THR A 124 2.16 -14.90 11.66
C THR A 124 3.27 -15.56 12.47
N GLU A 125 3.11 -15.74 13.79
CA GLU A 125 4.08 -16.39 14.66
C GLU A 125 3.87 -17.90 14.71
N THR A 126 2.63 -18.36 14.98
CA THR A 126 2.31 -19.79 15.05
C THR A 126 2.07 -20.40 13.68
N ARG A 127 1.79 -19.57 12.66
CA ARG A 127 1.44 -19.95 11.29
C ARG A 127 0.13 -20.73 11.20
N GLU A 128 -0.74 -20.55 12.17
CA GLU A 128 -2.05 -21.21 12.22
C GLU A 128 -3.11 -20.31 11.59
N VAL A 129 -4.04 -20.91 10.85
CA VAL A 129 -5.25 -20.25 10.40
C VAL A 129 -6.18 -20.10 11.60
N LEU A 130 -6.46 -18.86 11.99
CA LEU A 130 -7.34 -18.53 13.11
C LEU A 130 -8.81 -18.52 12.69
N ALA A 131 -9.10 -18.06 11.48
CA ALA A 131 -10.45 -18.00 10.93
C ALA A 131 -10.44 -17.99 9.39
N GLN A 132 -11.54 -18.46 8.81
CA GLN A 132 -11.90 -18.28 7.41
C GLN A 132 -13.29 -17.68 7.34
N ILE A 133 -13.39 -16.43 6.94
CA ILE A 133 -14.58 -15.59 7.01
C ILE A 133 -15.20 -15.51 5.63
N ARG A 134 -16.44 -15.97 5.47
CA ARG A 134 -17.16 -15.85 4.19
C ARG A 134 -17.51 -14.39 3.93
N VAL A 135 -17.15 -13.92 2.75
CA VAL A 135 -17.43 -12.56 2.25
C VAL A 135 -18.11 -12.62 0.88
N GLY A 136 -18.12 -11.54 0.12
CA GLY A 136 -18.66 -11.54 -1.24
C GLY A 136 -17.71 -12.19 -2.26
N ILE A 137 -18.13 -12.22 -3.51
CA ILE A 137 -17.36 -12.83 -4.61
C ILE A 137 -16.21 -11.89 -5.03
N GLU A 138 -15.04 -12.47 -5.28
CA GLU A 138 -13.79 -11.78 -5.63
C GLU A 138 -13.38 -10.77 -4.56
N PRO A 139 -13.01 -11.22 -3.33
CA PRO A 139 -12.45 -10.33 -2.32
C PRO A 139 -11.06 -9.83 -2.74
N GLU A 140 -10.82 -8.53 -2.56
CA GLU A 140 -9.57 -7.89 -3.00
C GLU A 140 -8.99 -6.96 -1.92
N GLY A 141 -9.59 -5.78 -1.72
CA GLY A 141 -9.07 -4.74 -0.84
C GLY A 141 -9.25 -5.07 0.62
N MET A 142 -8.21 -4.81 1.40
CA MET A 142 -8.17 -5.06 2.83
C MET A 142 -7.83 -3.80 3.62
N ALA A 143 -8.50 -3.61 4.77
CA ALA A 143 -8.13 -2.59 5.75
C ALA A 143 -8.38 -3.09 7.17
N VAL A 144 -7.70 -2.47 8.14
CA VAL A 144 -7.98 -2.67 9.57
C VAL A 144 -7.97 -1.32 10.27
N SER A 145 -8.91 -1.11 11.19
CA SER A 145 -9.00 0.13 11.96
C SER A 145 -7.75 0.34 12.83
N PRO A 146 -7.32 1.58 13.09
CA PRO A 146 -6.13 1.87 13.90
C PRO A 146 -6.15 1.27 15.31
N ASP A 147 -7.34 1.11 15.89
CA ASP A 147 -7.54 0.44 17.19
C ASP A 147 -7.58 -1.10 17.10
N GLY A 148 -7.59 -1.63 15.88
CA GLY A 148 -7.64 -3.05 15.60
C GLY A 148 -9.01 -3.70 15.78
N ALA A 149 -10.07 -2.96 16.07
CA ALA A 149 -11.38 -3.54 16.40
C ALA A 149 -12.15 -4.04 15.16
N VAL A 150 -11.91 -3.43 13.98
CA VAL A 150 -12.64 -3.71 12.76
C VAL A 150 -11.68 -3.98 11.61
N ALA A 151 -11.92 -5.07 10.88
CA ALA A 151 -11.30 -5.32 9.58
C ALA A 151 -12.33 -5.13 8.46
N ILE A 152 -11.85 -4.73 7.29
CA ILE A 152 -12.65 -4.56 6.07
C ILE A 152 -12.08 -5.47 4.99
N THR A 153 -12.99 -6.13 4.27
CA THR A 153 -12.70 -6.78 2.99
C THR A 153 -13.65 -6.23 1.94
N THR A 154 -13.13 -5.81 0.80
CA THR A 154 -13.97 -5.46 -0.36
C THR A 154 -14.22 -6.68 -1.22
N SER A 155 -15.34 -6.72 -1.95
CA SER A 155 -15.65 -7.80 -2.89
C SER A 155 -16.08 -7.22 -4.24
N GLU A 156 -15.28 -7.49 -5.27
CA GLU A 156 -15.39 -6.84 -6.57
C GLU A 156 -16.70 -7.11 -7.29
N THR A 157 -17.07 -8.39 -7.42
CA THR A 157 -18.28 -8.79 -8.15
C THR A 157 -19.56 -8.49 -7.36
N THR A 158 -19.54 -8.54 -6.03
CA THR A 158 -20.71 -8.21 -5.21
C THR A 158 -20.81 -6.72 -4.88
N ASN A 159 -19.81 -5.90 -5.21
CA ASN A 159 -19.79 -4.45 -4.99
C ASN A 159 -20.03 -4.06 -3.53
N MET A 160 -19.33 -4.70 -2.61
CA MET A 160 -19.51 -4.52 -1.17
C MET A 160 -18.20 -4.28 -0.43
N ALA A 161 -18.28 -3.55 0.66
CA ALA A 161 -17.32 -3.59 1.75
C ALA A 161 -17.93 -4.33 2.94
N HIS A 162 -17.26 -5.39 3.40
CA HIS A 162 -17.66 -6.24 4.52
C HIS A 162 -16.95 -5.77 5.79
N TRP A 163 -17.71 -5.47 6.83
CA TRP A 163 -17.21 -5.01 8.13
C TRP A 163 -17.12 -6.19 9.08
N ILE A 164 -15.91 -6.52 9.51
CA ILE A 164 -15.59 -7.72 10.29
C ILE A 164 -15.16 -7.30 11.69
N ASP A 165 -15.78 -7.85 12.72
CA ASP A 165 -15.29 -7.74 14.10
C ASP A 165 -14.06 -8.64 14.28
N THR A 166 -12.93 -8.06 14.66
CA THR A 166 -11.65 -8.79 14.76
C THR A 166 -11.55 -9.70 15.99
N THR A 167 -12.47 -9.59 16.94
CA THR A 167 -12.53 -10.44 18.13
C THR A 167 -13.33 -11.71 17.88
N THR A 168 -14.48 -11.56 17.20
CA THR A 168 -15.41 -12.67 16.94
C THR A 168 -15.21 -13.29 15.55
N TYR A 169 -14.54 -12.58 14.64
CA TYR A 169 -14.40 -12.91 13.21
C TYR A 169 -15.74 -12.96 12.45
N GLU A 170 -16.74 -12.25 12.95
CA GLU A 170 -18.06 -12.18 12.32
C GLU A 170 -18.20 -10.93 11.45
N VAL A 171 -18.84 -11.06 10.28
CA VAL A 171 -19.27 -9.92 9.46
C VAL A 171 -20.50 -9.31 10.12
N PHE A 172 -20.37 -8.14 10.71
CA PHE A 172 -21.48 -7.47 11.40
C PHE A 172 -22.22 -6.44 10.54
N ALA A 173 -21.62 -5.98 9.43
CA ALA A 173 -22.26 -5.08 8.49
C ALA A 173 -21.70 -5.28 7.06
N ASN A 174 -22.52 -4.89 6.08
CA ASN A 174 -22.17 -4.87 4.67
C ASN A 174 -22.63 -3.53 4.09
N THR A 175 -21.73 -2.79 3.44
CA THR A 175 -22.06 -1.54 2.76
C THR A 175 -21.89 -1.70 1.26
N LEU A 176 -22.89 -1.25 0.49
CA LEU A 176 -22.79 -1.16 -0.95
C LEU A 176 -21.80 -0.05 -1.32
N VAL A 177 -20.96 -0.33 -2.30
CA VAL A 177 -20.09 0.62 -2.99
C VAL A 177 -20.35 0.58 -4.48
N ASP A 178 -19.73 1.48 -5.24
CA ASP A 178 -19.85 1.42 -6.70
C ASP A 178 -19.08 0.21 -7.27
N ALA A 179 -19.23 -0.04 -8.56
CA ALA A 179 -18.78 -1.27 -9.21
C ALA A 179 -17.26 -1.52 -9.09
N ARG A 180 -16.91 -2.73 -8.72
CA ARG A 180 -15.56 -3.28 -8.59
C ARG A 180 -14.69 -2.56 -7.54
N PRO A 181 -15.01 -2.68 -6.23
CA PRO A 181 -14.16 -2.12 -5.18
C PRO A 181 -12.83 -2.85 -5.05
N ARG A 182 -11.72 -2.07 -5.06
CA ARG A 182 -10.34 -2.58 -5.16
C ARG A 182 -9.47 -2.31 -3.95
N HIS A 183 -9.70 -1.22 -3.23
CA HIS A 183 -8.85 -0.82 -2.12
C HIS A 183 -9.69 -0.13 -1.05
N ALA A 184 -9.32 -0.36 0.21
CA ALA A 184 -9.93 0.26 1.38
C ALA A 184 -8.86 0.77 2.33
N GLU A 185 -9.12 1.89 3.00
CA GLU A 185 -8.23 2.43 4.03
C GLU A 185 -9.04 3.20 5.07
N PHE A 186 -8.76 2.95 6.36
CA PHE A 186 -9.26 3.79 7.43
C PHE A 186 -8.41 5.06 7.51
N VAL A 187 -9.07 6.20 7.52
CA VAL A 187 -8.47 7.52 7.56
C VAL A 187 -9.07 8.36 8.68
N LYS A 188 -8.51 9.56 8.91
CA LYS A 188 -8.92 10.45 10.01
C LYS A 188 -8.93 9.71 11.36
N GLN A 189 -7.77 9.06 11.64
CA GLN A 189 -7.57 8.27 12.87
C GLN A 189 -8.64 7.19 13.07
N GLY A 190 -9.14 6.63 11.98
CA GLY A 190 -10.17 5.59 11.98
C GLY A 190 -11.61 6.11 11.97
N GLY A 191 -11.82 7.43 11.90
CA GLY A 191 -13.16 8.01 11.84
C GLY A 191 -13.88 7.85 10.52
N GLU A 192 -13.15 7.58 9.44
CA GLU A 192 -13.69 7.33 8.10
C GLU A 192 -13.08 6.08 7.49
N LEU A 193 -13.88 5.37 6.68
CA LEU A 193 -13.42 4.35 5.76
C LEU A 193 -13.57 4.88 4.34
N TRP A 194 -12.48 4.89 3.57
CA TRP A 194 -12.49 5.18 2.15
C TRP A 194 -12.40 3.88 1.36
N VAL A 195 -13.20 3.74 0.31
CA VAL A 195 -13.21 2.55 -0.56
C VAL A 195 -13.22 3.01 -2.02
N SER A 196 -12.19 2.63 -2.78
CA SER A 196 -12.14 2.88 -4.22
C SER A 196 -12.95 1.85 -5.00
N ALA A 197 -13.67 2.29 -6.03
CA ALA A 197 -14.44 1.43 -6.94
C ALA A 197 -13.93 1.63 -8.37
N GLU A 198 -13.19 0.66 -8.88
CA GLU A 198 -12.45 0.73 -10.14
C GLU A 198 -13.36 1.04 -11.33
N ILE A 199 -14.37 0.19 -11.56
CA ILE A 199 -15.33 0.36 -12.67
C ILE A 199 -16.35 1.46 -12.36
N GLY A 200 -16.67 1.67 -11.09
CA GLY A 200 -17.53 2.75 -10.64
C GLY A 200 -16.92 4.14 -10.84
N GLY A 201 -15.59 4.24 -10.95
CA GLY A 201 -14.90 5.51 -11.17
C GLY A 201 -14.94 6.44 -9.96
N THR A 202 -15.12 5.93 -8.75
CA THR A 202 -15.35 6.72 -7.53
C THR A 202 -14.54 6.21 -6.34
N ILE A 203 -14.46 7.05 -5.30
CA ILE A 203 -14.16 6.62 -3.92
C ILE A 203 -15.39 6.94 -3.07
N SER A 204 -15.95 5.93 -2.41
CA SER A 204 -16.97 6.11 -1.37
C SER A 204 -16.29 6.39 -0.03
N VAL A 205 -16.81 7.35 0.71
CA VAL A 205 -16.37 7.74 2.05
C VAL A 205 -17.47 7.40 3.04
N PHE A 206 -17.17 6.52 3.99
CA PHE A 206 -18.11 6.09 5.04
C PHE A 206 -17.70 6.65 6.40
N ASP A 207 -18.68 6.98 7.21
CA ASP A 207 -18.48 7.17 8.65
C ASP A 207 -18.24 5.80 9.29
N ALA A 208 -17.09 5.62 9.92
CA ALA A 208 -16.69 4.30 10.44
C ALA A 208 -17.55 3.82 11.61
N ALA A 209 -18.14 4.72 12.40
CA ALA A 209 -18.96 4.35 13.54
C ALA A 209 -20.38 3.92 13.15
N THR A 210 -20.93 4.53 12.09
CA THR A 210 -22.32 4.29 11.66
C THR A 210 -22.43 3.49 10.36
N GLN A 211 -21.33 3.29 9.64
CA GLN A 211 -21.22 2.70 8.31
C GLN A 211 -22.03 3.44 7.23
N ALA A 212 -22.49 4.65 7.52
CA ALA A 212 -23.22 5.48 6.57
C ALA A 212 -22.28 6.15 5.56
N GLU A 213 -22.66 6.19 4.29
CA GLU A 213 -21.93 6.98 3.28
C GLU A 213 -22.05 8.47 3.59
N LYS A 214 -20.90 9.16 3.73
CA LYS A 214 -20.78 10.59 4.00
C LYS A 214 -20.58 11.40 2.73
N ALA A 215 -19.76 10.87 1.82
CA ALA A 215 -19.37 11.55 0.59
C ALA A 215 -18.96 10.53 -0.47
N LYS A 216 -18.94 11.00 -1.70
CA LYS A 216 -18.44 10.26 -2.85
C LYS A 216 -17.52 11.17 -3.67
N ILE A 217 -16.30 10.72 -3.92
CA ILE A 217 -15.32 11.44 -4.73
C ILE A 217 -15.39 10.88 -6.14
N SER A 218 -15.60 11.76 -7.11
CA SER A 218 -15.62 11.42 -8.55
C SER A 218 -14.48 12.13 -9.26
N PHE A 219 -14.03 11.55 -10.36
CA PHE A 219 -12.88 12.03 -11.10
C PHE A 219 -13.26 12.34 -12.54
N ASP A 220 -12.88 13.52 -13.03
CA ASP A 220 -13.09 13.96 -14.42
C ASP A 220 -11.78 14.53 -14.97
N ILE A 221 -11.19 13.89 -15.97
CA ILE A 221 -9.94 14.31 -16.60
C ILE A 221 -10.26 14.78 -18.02
N GLN A 222 -10.02 16.04 -18.29
CA GLN A 222 -10.30 16.64 -19.59
C GLN A 222 -9.62 15.84 -20.73
N GLY A 223 -10.41 15.33 -21.66
CA GLY A 223 -9.93 14.59 -22.84
C GLY A 223 -9.70 13.10 -22.60
N ILE A 224 -9.95 12.59 -21.40
CA ILE A 224 -9.91 11.15 -21.08
C ILE A 224 -11.35 10.63 -21.00
N HIS A 225 -11.61 9.48 -21.64
CA HIS A 225 -12.92 8.86 -21.53
C HIS A 225 -13.17 8.37 -20.09
N PRO A 226 -14.36 8.56 -19.50
CA PRO A 226 -14.64 8.15 -18.12
C PRO A 226 -14.27 6.69 -17.80
N ASP A 227 -14.53 5.75 -18.70
CA ASP A 227 -14.19 4.32 -18.53
C ASP A 227 -12.68 4.04 -18.38
N LYS A 228 -11.83 5.05 -18.58
CA LYS A 228 -10.39 4.97 -18.36
C LYS A 228 -9.97 5.54 -17.01
N VAL A 229 -10.86 6.24 -16.32
CA VAL A 229 -10.62 6.84 -15.01
C VAL A 229 -11.08 5.85 -13.95
N GLN A 230 -10.16 4.98 -13.54
CA GLN A 230 -10.44 3.80 -12.71
C GLN A 230 -9.64 3.89 -11.41
N PRO A 231 -10.21 4.42 -10.31
CA PRO A 231 -9.51 4.53 -9.03
C PRO A 231 -9.23 3.14 -8.45
N VAL A 232 -7.98 2.94 -8.03
CA VAL A 232 -7.47 1.71 -7.44
C VAL A 232 -6.85 2.01 -6.09
N GLY A 233 -5.51 1.94 -5.94
CA GLY A 233 -4.84 2.27 -4.71
C GLY A 233 -4.83 3.77 -4.43
N PHE A 234 -4.85 4.13 -3.16
CA PHE A 234 -4.66 5.52 -2.73
C PHE A 234 -3.88 5.57 -1.42
N LYS A 235 -3.28 6.71 -1.12
CA LYS A 235 -2.59 6.98 0.13
C LYS A 235 -2.80 8.43 0.56
N LEU A 236 -2.97 8.63 1.86
CA LEU A 236 -3.05 9.96 2.44
C LEU A 236 -1.68 10.39 2.97
N THR A 237 -1.41 11.70 2.95
CA THR A 237 -0.27 12.28 3.65
C THR A 237 -0.38 12.02 5.16
N PRO A 238 0.75 12.02 5.93
CA PRO A 238 0.71 11.73 7.37
C PRO A 238 -0.15 12.69 8.20
N ASP A 239 -0.41 13.90 7.69
CA ASP A 239 -1.32 14.85 8.31
C ASP A 239 -2.79 14.64 7.90
N GLU A 240 -3.04 13.62 7.08
CA GLU A 240 -4.34 13.21 6.54
C GLU A 240 -5.12 14.32 5.81
N LYS A 241 -4.42 15.34 5.25
CA LYS A 241 -5.05 16.44 4.54
C LYS A 241 -5.10 16.28 3.04
N THR A 242 -4.17 15.52 2.48
CA THR A 242 -4.10 15.30 1.03
C THR A 242 -4.07 13.80 0.75
N ALA A 243 -4.93 13.35 -0.16
CA ALA A 243 -4.91 12.00 -0.70
C ALA A 243 -4.37 12.00 -2.13
N PHE A 244 -3.58 10.98 -2.45
CA PHE A 244 -3.15 10.65 -3.81
C PHE A 244 -3.87 9.39 -4.24
N VAL A 245 -4.53 9.41 -5.39
CA VAL A 245 -5.39 8.31 -5.88
C VAL A 245 -4.91 7.86 -7.26
N ALA A 246 -4.52 6.59 -7.38
CA ALA A 246 -4.18 5.97 -8.66
C ALA A 246 -5.45 5.78 -9.51
N LEU A 247 -5.45 6.30 -10.74
CA LEU A 247 -6.60 6.26 -11.64
C LEU A 247 -6.40 5.29 -12.82
N GLY A 248 -5.71 4.19 -12.58
CA GLY A 248 -5.59 3.04 -13.48
C GLY A 248 -5.24 3.38 -14.93
N PRO A 249 -6.06 2.97 -15.92
CA PRO A 249 -5.78 3.15 -17.35
C PRO A 249 -5.72 4.59 -17.83
N SER A 250 -6.18 5.58 -17.04
CA SER A 250 -5.99 6.99 -17.37
C SER A 250 -4.52 7.41 -17.27
N ASN A 251 -3.67 6.63 -16.58
CA ASN A 251 -2.26 6.92 -16.34
C ASN A 251 -2.06 8.19 -15.51
N HIS A 252 -2.98 8.50 -14.62
CA HIS A 252 -2.91 9.67 -13.75
C HIS A 252 -3.03 9.27 -12.27
N VAL A 253 -2.47 10.10 -11.43
CA VAL A 253 -2.74 10.15 -9.99
C VAL A 253 -3.52 11.42 -9.72
N ALA A 254 -4.71 11.30 -9.11
CA ALA A 254 -5.43 12.46 -8.61
C ALA A 254 -4.85 12.91 -7.27
N VAL A 255 -4.84 14.22 -7.07
CA VAL A 255 -4.56 14.86 -5.78
C VAL A 255 -5.88 15.37 -5.22
N VAL A 256 -6.27 14.91 -4.05
CA VAL A 256 -7.57 15.19 -3.42
C VAL A 256 -7.37 15.87 -2.08
N ASP A 257 -8.13 16.91 -1.82
CA ASP A 257 -8.25 17.48 -0.48
C ASP A 257 -9.11 16.53 0.39
N ALA A 258 -8.52 15.97 1.43
CA ALA A 258 -9.18 14.97 2.25
C ALA A 258 -10.21 15.57 3.24
N GLU A 259 -10.25 16.89 3.42
CA GLU A 259 -11.25 17.57 4.26
C GLU A 259 -12.52 17.89 3.46
N THR A 260 -12.34 18.40 2.22
CA THR A 260 -13.45 18.84 1.35
C THR A 260 -13.87 17.79 0.34
N TYR A 261 -13.01 16.76 0.11
CA TYR A 261 -13.16 15.73 -0.92
C TYR A 261 -13.08 16.25 -2.35
N GLU A 262 -12.56 17.47 -2.54
CA GLU A 262 -12.38 18.08 -3.86
C GLU A 262 -11.09 17.58 -4.53
N VAL A 263 -11.17 17.31 -5.84
CA VAL A 263 -9.98 17.00 -6.64
C VAL A 263 -9.24 18.29 -6.95
N LEU A 264 -7.99 18.36 -6.53
CA LEU A 264 -7.14 19.55 -6.67
C LEU A 264 -6.30 19.51 -7.95
N ASP A 265 -5.84 18.32 -8.38
CA ASP A 265 -4.95 18.17 -9.52
C ASP A 265 -4.95 16.73 -10.06
N TYR A 266 -4.40 16.57 -11.29
CA TYR A 266 -4.16 15.27 -11.92
C TYR A 266 -2.72 15.21 -12.43
N LEU A 267 -1.94 14.27 -11.93
CA LEU A 267 -0.53 14.08 -12.25
C LEU A 267 -0.37 12.94 -13.25
N LEU A 268 0.21 13.23 -14.42
CA LEU A 268 0.49 12.19 -15.42
C LEU A 268 1.68 11.33 -14.95
N VAL A 269 1.47 10.00 -14.91
CA VAL A 269 2.47 8.99 -14.51
C VAL A 269 2.64 7.93 -15.60
N GLY A 270 3.28 6.80 -15.28
CA GLY A 270 3.40 5.68 -16.21
C GLY A 270 2.06 4.98 -16.51
N ARG A 271 2.09 4.01 -17.42
CA ARG A 271 0.85 3.37 -17.91
C ARG A 271 0.30 2.34 -16.94
N ARG A 272 -1.01 2.43 -16.68
CA ARG A 272 -1.77 1.59 -15.78
C ARG A 272 -1.23 1.65 -14.36
N VAL A 273 -1.41 2.80 -13.71
CA VAL A 273 -1.03 2.98 -12.30
C VAL A 273 -1.94 2.16 -11.39
N TRP A 274 -1.32 1.46 -10.41
CA TRP A 274 -2.02 0.55 -9.48
C TRP A 274 -1.98 1.07 -8.04
N HIS A 275 -0.83 0.97 -7.41
CA HIS A 275 -0.63 1.30 -6.00
C HIS A 275 0.51 2.30 -5.82
N MET A 276 0.74 2.69 -4.57
CA MET A 276 1.76 3.66 -4.24
C MET A 276 2.24 3.52 -2.79
N ALA A 277 3.45 3.99 -2.53
CA ALA A 277 4.00 4.13 -1.18
C ALA A 277 4.74 5.46 -1.05
N PHE A 278 4.62 6.11 0.10
CA PHE A 278 5.47 7.25 0.45
C PHE A 278 6.89 6.78 0.78
N SER A 279 7.88 7.61 0.51
CA SER A 279 9.21 7.46 1.11
C SER A 279 9.10 7.54 2.64
N PRO A 280 10.05 6.95 3.41
CA PRO A 280 10.01 6.99 4.87
C PRO A 280 9.96 8.40 5.46
N ASP A 281 10.54 9.38 4.77
CA ASP A 281 10.49 10.80 5.13
C ASP A 281 9.25 11.55 4.63
N ASN A 282 8.37 10.85 3.89
CA ASN A 282 7.13 11.36 3.28
C ASN A 282 7.32 12.51 2.27
N THR A 283 8.53 12.75 1.79
CA THR A 283 8.80 13.81 0.78
C THR A 283 8.51 13.38 -0.64
N LYS A 284 8.54 12.07 -0.91
CA LYS A 284 8.29 11.47 -2.23
C LYS A 284 7.19 10.41 -2.15
N LEU A 285 6.47 10.27 -3.25
CA LEU A 285 5.49 9.21 -3.46
C LEU A 285 5.91 8.38 -4.68
N PHE A 286 5.94 7.07 -4.52
CA PHE A 286 6.33 6.10 -5.54
C PHE A 286 5.10 5.36 -6.03
N THR A 287 4.76 5.47 -7.32
CA THR A 287 3.59 4.83 -7.93
C THR A 287 3.99 3.67 -8.81
N THR A 288 3.32 2.56 -8.71
CA THR A 288 3.56 1.37 -9.54
C THR A 288 2.76 1.46 -10.85
N ASN A 289 3.44 1.34 -12.00
CA ASN A 289 2.83 1.50 -13.32
C ASN A 289 2.92 0.20 -14.12
N GLY A 290 1.91 -0.67 -13.96
CA GLY A 290 1.95 -2.06 -14.42
C GLY A 290 2.29 -2.24 -15.89
N VAL A 291 1.61 -1.53 -16.80
CA VAL A 291 1.80 -1.73 -18.25
C VAL A 291 3.10 -1.12 -18.76
N SER A 292 3.61 -0.05 -18.18
CA SER A 292 4.90 0.51 -18.58
C SER A 292 6.10 -0.15 -17.91
N GLY A 293 5.90 -0.94 -16.85
CA GLY A 293 6.98 -1.64 -16.13
C GLY A 293 7.93 -0.67 -15.45
N ASP A 294 7.38 0.29 -14.75
CA ASP A 294 8.15 1.34 -14.06
C ASP A 294 7.43 1.88 -12.83
N VAL A 295 8.17 2.65 -12.07
CA VAL A 295 7.69 3.42 -10.92
C VAL A 295 7.87 4.89 -11.25
N THR A 296 6.83 5.71 -11.06
CA THR A 296 6.96 7.17 -11.12
C THR A 296 7.14 7.71 -9.72
N VAL A 297 8.16 8.56 -9.54
CA VAL A 297 8.41 9.29 -8.30
C VAL A 297 7.78 10.67 -8.42
N ILE A 298 6.94 11.00 -7.44
CA ILE A 298 6.26 12.29 -7.32
C ILE A 298 6.83 13.03 -6.11
N ASP A 299 7.24 14.28 -6.29
CA ASP A 299 7.51 15.22 -5.20
C ASP A 299 6.16 15.58 -4.55
N VAL A 300 6.02 15.29 -3.26
CA VAL A 300 4.74 15.45 -2.54
C VAL A 300 4.38 16.92 -2.34
N ALA A 301 5.35 17.75 -2.01
CA ALA A 301 5.14 19.17 -1.75
C ALA A 301 4.82 19.95 -3.03
N GLU A 302 5.58 19.67 -4.10
CA GLU A 302 5.41 20.30 -5.41
C GLU A 302 4.25 19.68 -6.22
N ARG A 303 3.74 18.51 -5.80
CA ARG A 303 2.72 17.72 -6.52
C ARG A 303 3.14 17.47 -7.96
N LYS A 304 4.37 17.00 -8.15
CA LYS A 304 4.97 16.91 -9.48
C LYS A 304 5.76 15.62 -9.68
N PRO A 305 5.53 14.88 -10.78
CA PRO A 305 6.40 13.77 -11.17
C PRO A 305 7.82 14.27 -11.44
N VAL A 306 8.82 13.64 -10.83
CA VAL A 306 10.23 14.07 -10.90
C VAL A 306 11.15 13.04 -11.55
N LYS A 307 10.81 11.74 -11.48
CA LYS A 307 11.61 10.66 -12.06
C LYS A 307 10.75 9.46 -12.41
N THR A 308 11.19 8.70 -13.41
CA THR A 308 10.65 7.36 -13.72
C THR A 308 11.78 6.35 -13.57
N ILE A 309 11.52 5.26 -12.85
CA ILE A 309 12.48 4.19 -12.52
C ILE A 309 11.99 2.91 -13.14
N LYS A 310 12.80 2.24 -13.97
CA LYS A 310 12.48 0.91 -14.50
C LYS A 310 12.63 -0.14 -13.41
N VAL A 311 11.62 -1.03 -13.33
CA VAL A 311 11.58 -2.20 -12.45
C VAL A 311 11.21 -3.44 -13.27
N GLY A 312 10.78 -4.51 -12.64
CA GLY A 312 10.30 -5.70 -13.34
C GLY A 312 9.00 -5.47 -14.12
N ARG A 313 8.44 -6.55 -14.66
CA ARG A 313 7.22 -6.49 -15.47
C ARG A 313 5.99 -6.43 -14.59
N PHE A 314 5.05 -5.56 -14.93
CA PHE A 314 3.78 -5.33 -14.23
C PHE A 314 3.98 -5.07 -12.74
N PRO A 315 4.69 -3.98 -12.35
CA PRO A 315 4.76 -3.59 -10.96
C PRO A 315 3.36 -3.30 -10.40
N TRP A 316 3.06 -3.86 -9.21
CA TRP A 316 1.73 -3.83 -8.63
C TRP A 316 1.71 -3.19 -7.24
N GLY A 317 2.22 -3.84 -6.20
CA GLY A 317 2.27 -3.36 -4.83
C GLY A 317 3.54 -2.58 -4.52
N ALA A 318 3.49 -1.71 -3.53
CA ALA A 318 4.65 -0.99 -3.02
C ALA A 318 4.60 -0.84 -1.50
N ALA A 319 5.75 -1.03 -0.84
CA ALA A 319 5.91 -0.82 0.61
C ALA A 319 7.23 -0.09 0.89
N ALA A 320 7.25 0.75 1.92
CA ALA A 320 8.43 1.50 2.33
C ALA A 320 9.09 0.91 3.57
N ARG A 321 10.41 0.97 3.62
CA ARG A 321 11.25 0.61 4.76
C ARG A 321 12.21 1.76 5.07
N PRO A 322 12.33 2.22 6.34
CA PRO A 322 13.27 3.25 6.77
C PRO A 322 14.73 2.88 6.61
#